data_f00c60f7d27767d1aba91fd5d1af9d03
#
_entry.id   f00c60f7d27767d1aba91fd5d1af9d03
#
_cell.length_a   1.000
_cell.length_b   1.000
_cell.length_c   1.000
_cell.angle_alpha   90.00
_cell.angle_beta   90.00
_cell.angle_gamma   90.00
#
_symmetry.space_group_name_H-M   'P 1'
#
loop_
_entity.id
_entity.type
_entity.pdbx_description
1 polymer ?
#
loop_
_entity_poly.entity_id
_entity_poly.type
_entity_poly.pdbx_seq_one_letter_code
_entity_poly.pdbx_strand_id
1 'polypeptide(L)'
;MRRVVVVGATGHIGTYLVPRLVRAGYEVIAVSRGERKPYHEAVEWRSVQRVKVDRTAEEAAGIFGRRIADLQPDAVVDLICFTPASARHLIDALRPSCPLLLHCGTIWVHGRVARVPLTEDEPRTGYGEYGINKAAIEALLHRETVAGGVPSVVLHPGHICGPGWPVITPAGNLDADVWRRLAVGEAVALPALGLGVLNHVHADDVAQAFERALTRPAAIGASFHVVAEQAMTCRGLAAGVAAWFGREAVLDLVEWDEFERRVGSEQAAVTRDHIDRSITAGIERSRSILGYAPRYSSLDALRESLRWLVEHGEADVAGLAF
;
A
#
# COMPACT_ATOMS: atom_id res chain seq x y z
N MET A 1 -27.27 6.29 -8.52
CA MET A 1 -25.85 6.55 -8.19
C MET A 1 -25.42 5.41 -7.29
N ARG A 2 -24.27 4.76 -7.57
CA ARG A 2 -23.78 3.67 -6.71
C ARG A 2 -23.13 4.24 -5.45
N ARG A 3 -23.48 3.68 -4.31
CA ARG A 3 -22.94 4.06 -3.01
C ARG A 3 -21.71 3.23 -2.67
N VAL A 4 -20.59 3.90 -2.42
CA VAL A 4 -19.33 3.24 -2.03
C VAL A 4 -18.95 3.67 -0.61
N VAL A 5 -18.82 2.70 0.28
CA VAL A 5 -18.30 2.91 1.64
C VAL A 5 -16.82 2.63 1.63
N VAL A 6 -15.99 3.62 2.00
CA VAL A 6 -14.53 3.49 2.09
C VAL A 6 -14.10 3.46 3.54
N VAL A 7 -13.65 2.30 4.01
CA VAL A 7 -13.12 2.11 5.37
C VAL A 7 -11.63 2.40 5.39
N GLY A 8 -11.19 3.33 6.23
CA GLY A 8 -9.83 3.89 6.21
C GLY A 8 -9.69 5.08 5.24
N ALA A 9 -10.78 5.79 4.99
CA ALA A 9 -10.89 6.83 3.96
C ALA A 9 -9.90 7.99 4.09
N THR A 10 -9.46 8.35 5.31
CA THR A 10 -8.49 9.44 5.55
C THR A 10 -7.05 8.95 5.66
N GLY A 11 -6.80 7.66 5.36
CA GLY A 11 -5.47 7.09 5.28
C GLY A 11 -4.77 7.38 3.94
N HIS A 12 -3.60 6.79 3.75
CA HIS A 12 -2.72 7.04 2.61
C HIS A 12 -3.42 6.80 1.26
N ILE A 13 -3.97 5.60 1.04
CA ILE A 13 -4.71 5.28 -0.20
C ILE A 13 -6.04 6.06 -0.26
N GLY A 14 -6.77 6.12 0.87
CA GLY A 14 -8.09 6.74 0.93
C GLY A 14 -8.08 8.21 0.55
N THR A 15 -7.01 8.94 0.88
CA THR A 15 -6.80 10.34 0.50
C THR A 15 -6.94 10.58 -1.01
N TYR A 16 -6.45 9.64 -1.83
CA TYR A 16 -6.54 9.70 -3.29
C TYR A 16 -7.80 9.02 -3.82
N LEU A 17 -8.22 7.91 -3.21
CA LEU A 17 -9.36 7.13 -3.69
C LEU A 17 -10.68 7.90 -3.56
N VAL A 18 -10.92 8.53 -2.42
CA VAL A 18 -12.20 9.23 -2.18
C VAL A 18 -12.47 10.31 -3.22
N PRO A 19 -11.55 11.25 -3.54
CA PRO A 19 -11.76 12.21 -4.61
C PRO A 19 -11.96 11.58 -5.98
N ARG A 20 -11.25 10.49 -6.30
CA ARG A 20 -11.41 9.76 -7.56
C ARG A 20 -12.83 9.21 -7.70
N LEU A 21 -13.36 8.57 -6.67
CA LEU A 21 -14.71 8.02 -6.67
C LEU A 21 -15.78 9.11 -6.82
N VAL A 22 -15.62 10.24 -6.14
CA VAL A 22 -16.53 11.38 -6.28
C VAL A 22 -16.54 11.91 -7.73
N ARG A 23 -15.35 12.11 -8.33
CA ARG A 23 -15.23 12.52 -9.75
C ARG A 23 -15.84 11.52 -10.71
N ALA A 24 -15.75 10.23 -10.38
CA ALA A 24 -16.38 9.16 -11.17
C ALA A 24 -17.90 9.05 -10.96
N GLY A 25 -18.50 9.93 -10.13
CA GLY A 25 -19.95 10.01 -9.93
C GLY A 25 -20.52 9.05 -8.87
N TYR A 26 -19.69 8.50 -7.98
CA TYR A 26 -20.18 7.69 -6.86
C TYR A 26 -20.67 8.57 -5.69
N GLU A 27 -21.65 8.07 -4.97
CA GLU A 27 -21.98 8.52 -3.62
C GLU A 27 -20.99 7.89 -2.65
N VAL A 28 -20.11 8.71 -2.05
CA VAL A 28 -19.02 8.20 -1.21
C VAL A 28 -19.33 8.45 0.27
N ILE A 29 -19.25 7.38 1.06
CA ILE A 29 -19.25 7.45 2.52
C ILE A 29 -17.86 7.14 3.03
N ALA A 30 -17.20 8.13 3.63
CA ALA A 30 -15.87 8.02 4.18
C ALA A 30 -15.92 7.61 5.65
N VAL A 31 -15.45 6.40 5.94
CA VAL A 31 -15.40 5.84 7.30
C VAL A 31 -13.98 5.95 7.83
N SER A 32 -13.80 6.63 8.96
CA SER A 32 -12.51 6.81 9.65
C SER A 32 -12.72 7.18 11.11
N ARG A 33 -11.66 7.16 11.92
CA ARG A 33 -11.71 7.64 13.32
C ARG A 33 -11.91 9.15 13.44
N GLY A 34 -11.73 9.90 12.35
CA GLY A 34 -11.87 11.35 12.33
C GLY A 34 -10.74 12.12 13.04
N GLU A 35 -9.63 11.44 13.34
CA GLU A 35 -8.46 12.02 14.03
C GLU A 35 -7.48 12.70 13.07
N ARG A 36 -7.49 12.31 11.80
CA ARG A 36 -6.61 12.83 10.75
C ARG A 36 -7.41 13.43 9.62
N LYS A 37 -6.90 14.53 9.07
CA LYS A 37 -7.36 15.05 7.78
C LYS A 37 -6.73 14.21 6.65
N PRO A 38 -7.33 14.18 5.45
CA PRO A 38 -6.65 13.68 4.26
C PRO A 38 -5.32 14.40 4.04
N TYR A 39 -4.31 13.69 3.59
CA TYR A 39 -2.96 14.26 3.33
C TYR A 39 -2.94 15.22 2.15
N HIS A 40 -3.92 15.11 1.27
CA HIS A 40 -4.07 15.96 0.11
C HIS A 40 -5.44 16.64 0.13
N GLU A 41 -5.47 17.95 -0.03
CA GLU A 41 -6.72 18.70 -0.11
C GLU A 41 -7.34 18.52 -1.49
N ALA A 42 -8.64 18.22 -1.52
CA ALA A 42 -9.42 18.11 -2.74
C ALA A 42 -10.83 18.61 -2.50
N VAL A 43 -11.37 19.35 -3.47
CA VAL A 43 -12.72 19.95 -3.35
C VAL A 43 -13.82 18.91 -3.19
N GLU A 44 -13.61 17.72 -3.72
CA GLU A 44 -14.50 16.57 -3.68
C GLU A 44 -14.86 16.15 -2.26
N TRP A 45 -13.97 16.36 -1.29
CA TRP A 45 -14.25 16.08 0.11
C TRP A 45 -15.42 16.85 0.70
N ARG A 46 -15.89 17.93 0.04
CA ARG A 46 -17.04 18.73 0.48
C ARG A 46 -18.38 18.00 0.27
N SER A 47 -18.43 17.09 -0.70
CA SER A 47 -19.63 16.30 -1.03
C SER A 47 -19.65 14.91 -0.38
N VAL A 48 -18.62 14.57 0.40
CA VAL A 48 -18.47 13.24 1.01
C VAL A 48 -19.15 13.19 2.37
N GLN A 49 -20.02 12.20 2.56
CA GLN A 49 -20.55 11.89 3.89
C GLN A 49 -19.43 11.27 4.73
N ARG A 50 -19.18 11.82 5.91
CA ARG A 50 -18.17 11.33 6.85
C ARG A 50 -18.82 10.61 8.01
N VAL A 51 -18.37 9.39 8.30
CA VAL A 51 -18.85 8.58 9.42
C VAL A 51 -17.66 8.27 10.33
N LYS A 52 -17.76 8.71 11.58
CA LYS A 52 -16.73 8.46 12.59
C LYS A 52 -16.92 7.07 13.18
N VAL A 53 -15.89 6.22 13.02
CA VAL A 53 -15.87 4.83 13.49
C VAL A 53 -14.46 4.50 13.98
N ASP A 54 -14.36 3.95 15.17
CA ASP A 54 -13.18 3.22 15.62
C ASP A 54 -13.42 1.73 15.36
N ARG A 55 -12.81 1.21 14.30
CA ARG A 55 -12.97 -0.19 13.90
C ARG A 55 -12.63 -1.15 15.02
N THR A 56 -11.51 -0.95 15.71
CA THR A 56 -11.04 -1.86 16.75
C THR A 56 -12.03 -1.91 17.92
N ALA A 57 -12.48 -0.77 18.39
CA ALA A 57 -13.45 -0.68 19.48
C ALA A 57 -14.81 -1.28 19.08
N GLU A 58 -15.27 -0.98 17.86
CA GLU A 58 -16.57 -1.46 17.38
C GLU A 58 -16.55 -2.95 17.00
N GLU A 59 -15.43 -3.51 16.54
CA GLU A 59 -15.28 -4.96 16.37
C GLU A 59 -15.27 -5.68 17.71
N ALA A 60 -14.58 -5.16 18.71
CA ALA A 60 -14.63 -5.70 20.08
C ALA A 60 -16.03 -5.68 20.67
N ALA A 61 -16.84 -4.69 20.34
CA ALA A 61 -18.25 -4.58 20.71
C ALA A 61 -19.20 -5.41 19.82
N GLY A 62 -18.70 -6.03 18.75
CA GLY A 62 -19.49 -6.83 17.82
C GLY A 62 -20.44 -6.03 16.90
N ILE A 63 -20.24 -4.71 16.76
CA ILE A 63 -21.16 -3.82 16.03
C ILE A 63 -20.62 -3.27 14.71
N PHE A 64 -19.30 -3.31 14.48
CA PHE A 64 -18.66 -2.68 13.30
C PHE A 64 -19.30 -3.14 11.98
N GLY A 65 -19.39 -4.45 11.75
CA GLY A 65 -19.91 -4.99 10.49
C GLY A 65 -21.35 -4.52 10.22
N ARG A 66 -22.22 -4.58 11.24
CA ARG A 66 -23.60 -4.09 11.14
C ARG A 66 -23.65 -2.63 10.80
N ARG A 67 -22.82 -1.81 11.45
CA ARG A 67 -22.74 -0.36 11.17
C ARG A 67 -22.36 -0.06 9.73
N ILE A 68 -21.45 -0.85 9.12
CA ILE A 68 -21.13 -0.73 7.70
C ILE A 68 -22.29 -1.17 6.81
N ALA A 69 -22.95 -2.29 7.14
CA ALA A 69 -24.10 -2.79 6.39
C ALA A 69 -25.31 -1.82 6.43
N ASP A 70 -25.56 -1.17 7.58
CA ASP A 70 -26.63 -0.19 7.76
C ASP A 70 -26.45 1.08 6.90
N LEU A 71 -25.25 1.33 6.38
CA LEU A 71 -24.99 2.38 5.39
C LEU A 71 -25.49 2.01 3.98
N GLN A 72 -25.97 0.79 3.79
CA GLN A 72 -26.52 0.27 2.54
C GLN A 72 -25.58 0.46 1.33
N PRO A 73 -24.33 -0.05 1.40
CA PRO A 73 -23.38 0.08 0.31
C PRO A 73 -23.74 -0.79 -0.89
N ASP A 74 -23.51 -0.28 -2.12
CA ASP A 74 -23.38 -1.12 -3.32
C ASP A 74 -21.99 -1.74 -3.42
N ALA A 75 -20.99 -1.07 -2.83
CA ALA A 75 -19.64 -1.58 -2.69
C ALA A 75 -18.97 -1.08 -1.40
N VAL A 76 -18.12 -1.93 -0.81
CA VAL A 76 -17.26 -1.58 0.32
C VAL A 76 -15.80 -1.69 -0.09
N VAL A 77 -15.02 -0.65 0.15
CA VAL A 77 -13.56 -0.68 0.00
C VAL A 77 -12.94 -0.71 1.39
N ASP A 78 -12.34 -1.83 1.75
CA ASP A 78 -11.71 -2.04 3.05
C ASP A 78 -10.19 -1.92 2.95
N LEU A 79 -9.67 -0.76 3.37
CA LEU A 79 -8.24 -0.42 3.31
C LEU A 79 -7.47 -0.80 4.57
N ILE A 80 -8.16 -1.15 5.68
CA ILE A 80 -7.53 -1.33 7.01
C ILE A 80 -7.92 -2.64 7.71
N CYS A 81 -8.16 -3.70 6.97
CA CYS A 81 -8.37 -5.03 7.52
C CYS A 81 -7.04 -5.80 7.63
N PHE A 82 -6.64 -6.19 8.84
CA PHE A 82 -5.34 -6.80 9.12
C PHE A 82 -5.42 -8.23 9.68
N THR A 83 -6.60 -8.71 10.07
CA THR A 83 -6.77 -10.06 10.62
C THR A 83 -7.92 -10.81 9.96
N PRO A 84 -7.83 -12.15 9.86
CA PRO A 84 -8.95 -12.97 9.34
C PRO A 84 -10.23 -12.82 10.16
N ALA A 85 -10.13 -12.61 11.46
CA ALA A 85 -11.30 -12.40 12.33
C ALA A 85 -12.04 -11.11 11.98
N SER A 86 -11.30 -10.02 11.75
CA SER A 86 -11.82 -8.72 11.31
C SER A 86 -12.51 -8.83 9.94
N ALA A 87 -11.90 -9.56 8.99
CA ALA A 87 -12.50 -9.81 7.68
C ALA A 87 -13.81 -10.59 7.81
N ARG A 88 -13.82 -11.66 8.58
CA ARG A 88 -15.01 -12.49 8.82
C ARG A 88 -16.16 -11.68 9.43
N HIS A 89 -15.85 -10.86 10.45
CA HIS A 89 -16.83 -9.99 11.09
C HIS A 89 -17.54 -9.06 10.09
N LEU A 90 -16.80 -8.48 9.15
CA LEU A 90 -17.37 -7.63 8.11
C LEU A 90 -18.16 -8.46 7.08
N ILE A 91 -17.62 -9.57 6.58
CA ILE A 91 -18.26 -10.44 5.60
C ILE A 91 -19.62 -10.94 6.12
N ASP A 92 -19.68 -11.44 7.37
CA ASP A 92 -20.90 -11.97 7.97
C ASP A 92 -22.03 -10.93 8.00
N ALA A 93 -21.69 -9.68 8.26
CA ALA A 93 -22.66 -8.58 8.25
C ALA A 93 -23.10 -8.15 6.84
N LEU A 94 -22.24 -8.32 5.83
CA LEU A 94 -22.52 -7.92 4.45
C LEU A 94 -23.30 -8.97 3.66
N ARG A 95 -23.31 -10.25 4.07
CA ARG A 95 -24.00 -11.32 3.33
C ARG A 95 -25.47 -11.03 2.99
N PRO A 96 -26.30 -10.42 3.85
CA PRO A 96 -27.71 -10.18 3.52
C PRO A 96 -27.92 -9.22 2.33
N SER A 97 -27.03 -8.23 2.17
CA SER A 97 -27.10 -7.22 1.08
C SER A 97 -26.15 -7.52 -0.07
N CYS A 98 -25.15 -8.36 0.18
CA CYS A 98 -24.17 -8.87 -0.79
C CYS A 98 -23.50 -7.80 -1.69
N PRO A 99 -22.96 -6.69 -1.12
CA PRO A 99 -22.26 -5.69 -1.91
C PRO A 99 -20.93 -6.22 -2.41
N LEU A 100 -20.35 -5.56 -3.45
CA LEU A 100 -18.99 -5.87 -3.87
C LEU A 100 -17.99 -5.43 -2.80
N LEU A 101 -17.15 -6.35 -2.30
CA LEU A 101 -16.10 -6.07 -1.32
C LEU A 101 -14.72 -6.00 -1.98
N LEU A 102 -14.09 -4.83 -1.94
CA LEU A 102 -12.70 -4.65 -2.38
C LEU A 102 -11.79 -4.62 -1.15
N HIS A 103 -10.78 -5.48 -1.13
CA HIS A 103 -9.85 -5.60 -0.01
C HIS A 103 -8.44 -5.15 -0.39
N CYS A 104 -7.83 -4.35 0.49
CA CYS A 104 -6.42 -4.01 0.40
C CYS A 104 -5.56 -5.14 0.97
N GLY A 105 -5.02 -5.97 0.08
CA GLY A 105 -4.03 -7.00 0.38
C GLY A 105 -2.61 -6.44 0.48
N THR A 106 -1.64 -7.24 0.04
CA THR A 106 -0.21 -6.86 -0.06
C THR A 106 0.53 -7.88 -0.91
N ILE A 107 1.57 -7.49 -1.65
CA ILE A 107 2.47 -8.43 -2.32
C ILE A 107 3.19 -9.39 -1.33
N TRP A 108 3.24 -9.05 -0.04
CA TRP A 108 3.88 -9.88 0.99
C TRP A 108 3.15 -11.20 1.28
N VAL A 109 1.95 -11.42 0.73
CA VAL A 109 1.25 -12.71 0.79
C VAL A 109 2.05 -13.84 0.12
N HIS A 110 2.95 -13.53 -0.80
CA HIS A 110 3.78 -14.50 -1.49
C HIS A 110 5.02 -14.95 -0.69
N GLY A 111 5.40 -14.22 0.36
CA GLY A 111 6.59 -14.54 1.15
C GLY A 111 7.89 -14.40 0.34
N ARG A 112 8.81 -15.35 0.51
CA ARG A 112 10.05 -15.40 -0.26
C ARG A 112 9.79 -16.03 -1.62
N VAL A 113 10.15 -15.32 -2.68
CA VAL A 113 9.84 -15.73 -4.05
C VAL A 113 10.98 -16.51 -4.69
N ALA A 114 10.62 -17.50 -5.52
CA ALA A 114 11.59 -18.31 -6.28
C ALA A 114 11.68 -17.90 -7.76
N ARG A 115 10.73 -17.09 -8.24
CA ARG A 115 10.67 -16.66 -9.64
C ARG A 115 10.39 -15.16 -9.72
N VAL A 116 10.97 -14.48 -10.71
CA VAL A 116 10.75 -13.07 -11.00
C VAL A 116 10.57 -12.88 -12.53
N PRO A 117 9.65 -12.03 -12.98
CA PRO A 117 8.66 -11.34 -12.15
C PRO A 117 7.65 -12.31 -11.52
N LEU A 118 7.23 -11.99 -10.30
CA LEU A 118 6.19 -12.71 -9.57
C LEU A 118 4.83 -12.46 -10.22
N THR A 119 4.02 -13.51 -10.41
CA THR A 119 2.65 -13.40 -10.87
C THR A 119 1.65 -13.73 -9.77
N GLU A 120 0.38 -13.36 -9.96
CA GLU A 120 -0.68 -13.63 -8.99
C GLU A 120 -1.03 -15.12 -8.87
N ASP A 121 -0.51 -15.98 -9.73
CA ASP A 121 -0.71 -17.43 -9.68
C ASP A 121 0.28 -18.13 -8.75
N GLU A 122 1.35 -17.45 -8.33
CA GLU A 122 2.32 -18.01 -7.41
C GLU A 122 1.71 -18.27 -6.01
N PRO A 123 2.21 -19.29 -5.27
CA PRO A 123 1.67 -19.66 -3.97
C PRO A 123 1.64 -18.49 -2.95
N ARG A 124 0.67 -18.56 -2.04
CA ARG A 124 0.57 -17.66 -0.87
C ARG A 124 1.32 -18.28 0.30
N THR A 125 2.61 -18.00 0.38
CA THR A 125 3.51 -18.51 1.42
C THR A 125 3.86 -17.45 2.45
N GLY A 126 2.88 -16.63 2.82
CA GLY A 126 3.04 -15.46 3.67
C GLY A 126 4.11 -15.61 4.75
N TYR A 127 4.93 -14.61 4.92
CA TYR A 127 6.03 -14.56 5.87
C TYR A 127 5.82 -13.43 6.87
N GLY A 128 6.10 -13.71 8.16
CA GLY A 128 5.75 -12.82 9.25
C GLY A 128 4.22 -12.76 9.47
N GLU A 129 3.81 -12.29 10.62
CA GLU A 129 2.39 -12.25 11.01
C GLU A 129 1.52 -11.49 9.99
N TYR A 130 2.00 -10.34 9.53
CA TYR A 130 1.27 -9.52 8.57
C TYR A 130 1.01 -10.24 7.24
N GLY A 131 2.04 -10.84 6.63
CA GLY A 131 1.91 -11.56 5.36
C GLY A 131 1.02 -12.80 5.49
N ILE A 132 1.15 -13.55 6.59
CA ILE A 132 0.32 -14.72 6.91
C ILE A 132 -1.15 -14.32 7.05
N ASN A 133 -1.44 -13.28 7.84
CA ASN A 133 -2.79 -12.80 8.04
C ASN A 133 -3.43 -12.31 6.73
N LYS A 134 -2.70 -11.55 5.92
CA LYS A 134 -3.20 -11.06 4.62
C LYS A 134 -3.47 -12.20 3.64
N ALA A 135 -2.63 -13.25 3.60
CA ALA A 135 -2.88 -14.45 2.80
C ALA A 135 -4.14 -15.21 3.28
N ALA A 136 -4.32 -15.33 4.59
CA ALA A 136 -5.51 -15.96 5.16
C ALA A 136 -6.80 -15.17 4.89
N ILE A 137 -6.76 -13.83 4.89
CA ILE A 137 -7.88 -12.97 4.49
C ILE A 137 -8.21 -13.18 3.01
N GLU A 138 -7.23 -13.16 2.12
CA GLU A 138 -7.43 -13.42 0.69
C GLU A 138 -8.11 -14.77 0.47
N ALA A 139 -7.59 -15.83 1.09
CA ALA A 139 -8.17 -17.16 1.00
C ALA A 139 -9.62 -17.23 1.53
N LEU A 140 -9.95 -16.46 2.58
CA LEU A 140 -11.32 -16.34 3.09
C LEU A 140 -12.23 -15.66 2.07
N LEU A 141 -11.81 -14.54 1.49
CA LEU A 141 -12.57 -13.77 0.51
C LEU A 141 -12.83 -14.56 -0.78
N HIS A 142 -11.82 -15.29 -1.28
CA HIS A 142 -11.98 -16.16 -2.44
C HIS A 142 -12.98 -17.29 -2.18
N ARG A 143 -12.90 -17.97 -1.02
CA ARG A 143 -13.87 -19.01 -0.66
C ARG A 143 -15.29 -18.45 -0.55
N GLU A 144 -15.43 -17.28 0.04
CA GLU A 144 -16.74 -16.61 0.17
C GLU A 144 -17.35 -16.31 -1.21
N THR A 145 -16.54 -15.76 -2.12
CA THR A 145 -16.97 -15.47 -3.51
C THR A 145 -17.35 -16.75 -4.26
N VAL A 146 -16.55 -17.80 -4.17
CA VAL A 146 -16.81 -19.08 -4.86
C VAL A 146 -18.07 -19.78 -4.30
N ALA A 147 -18.34 -19.64 -3.01
CA ALA A 147 -19.54 -20.18 -2.37
C ALA A 147 -20.84 -19.39 -2.71
N GLY A 148 -20.77 -18.34 -3.51
CA GLY A 148 -21.89 -17.49 -3.87
C GLY A 148 -22.31 -16.51 -2.77
N GLY A 149 -21.44 -16.25 -1.80
CA GLY A 149 -21.61 -15.22 -0.79
C GLY A 149 -21.14 -13.83 -1.27
N VAL A 150 -20.51 -13.06 -0.40
CA VAL A 150 -20.07 -11.68 -0.74
C VAL A 150 -19.02 -11.70 -1.85
N PRO A 151 -19.30 -11.12 -3.04
CA PRO A 151 -18.33 -11.05 -4.13
C PRO A 151 -17.16 -10.15 -3.73
N SER A 152 -15.94 -10.57 -4.03
CA SER A 152 -14.76 -9.83 -3.60
C SER A 152 -13.69 -9.69 -4.67
N VAL A 153 -12.88 -8.63 -4.55
CA VAL A 153 -11.64 -8.38 -5.30
C VAL A 153 -10.54 -8.05 -4.31
N VAL A 154 -9.35 -8.62 -4.50
CA VAL A 154 -8.19 -8.34 -3.66
C VAL A 154 -7.14 -7.60 -4.47
N LEU A 155 -6.66 -6.46 -3.96
CA LEU A 155 -5.59 -5.69 -4.58
C LEU A 155 -4.34 -5.78 -3.69
N HIS A 156 -3.23 -6.17 -4.27
CA HIS A 156 -1.94 -6.37 -3.59
C HIS A 156 -0.98 -5.23 -3.92
N PRO A 157 -1.00 -4.11 -3.18
CA PRO A 157 -0.01 -3.06 -3.36
C PRO A 157 1.38 -3.52 -2.92
N GLY A 158 2.41 -2.89 -3.53
CA GLY A 158 3.79 -2.94 -3.08
C GLY A 158 4.05 -2.02 -1.89
N HIS A 159 5.27 -1.49 -1.80
CA HIS A 159 5.64 -0.48 -0.79
C HIS A 159 4.97 0.85 -1.17
N ILE A 160 3.86 1.16 -0.51
CA ILE A 160 3.07 2.34 -0.82
C ILE A 160 3.82 3.59 -0.37
N CYS A 161 3.94 4.56 -1.26
CA CYS A 161 4.58 5.84 -1.03
C CYS A 161 3.74 6.98 -1.63
N GLY A 162 4.17 8.21 -1.40
CA GLY A 162 3.46 9.44 -1.74
C GLY A 162 3.33 10.35 -0.53
N PRO A 163 2.81 11.57 -0.68
CA PRO A 163 2.61 12.52 0.40
C PRO A 163 1.93 11.96 1.64
N GLY A 164 2.42 12.37 2.82
CA GLY A 164 1.77 12.08 4.11
C GLY A 164 2.16 10.77 4.78
N TRP A 165 3.13 10.05 4.27
CA TRP A 165 3.51 8.75 4.80
C TRP A 165 5.02 8.57 4.89
N PRO A 166 5.57 8.08 6.01
CA PRO A 166 6.95 7.65 6.09
C PRO A 166 7.23 6.58 5.03
N VAL A 167 8.30 6.75 4.27
CA VAL A 167 8.59 5.91 3.12
C VAL A 167 9.86 5.10 3.36
N ILE A 168 9.84 3.84 2.87
CA ILE A 168 11.02 2.98 2.94
C ILE A 168 12.15 3.59 2.12
N THR A 169 13.26 3.83 2.79
CA THR A 169 14.46 4.45 2.23
C THR A 169 15.18 3.50 1.27
N PRO A 170 16.13 4.00 0.46
CA PRO A 170 17.02 3.15 -0.33
C PRO A 170 17.82 2.10 0.48
N ALA A 171 17.94 2.27 1.80
CA ALA A 171 18.53 1.26 2.68
C ALA A 171 17.54 0.18 3.14
N GLY A 172 16.27 0.23 2.70
CA GLY A 172 15.24 -0.75 3.06
C GLY A 172 14.61 -0.53 4.44
N ASN A 173 14.83 0.62 5.07
CA ASN A 173 14.34 0.97 6.41
C ASN A 173 13.64 2.33 6.44
N LEU A 174 13.35 2.84 7.62
CA LEU A 174 12.69 4.13 7.85
C LEU A 174 13.65 5.22 8.40
N ASP A 175 14.96 4.98 8.36
CA ASP A 175 15.95 5.95 8.81
C ASP A 175 16.02 7.16 7.89
N ALA A 176 15.48 8.29 8.34
CA ALA A 176 15.45 9.53 7.56
C ALA A 176 16.85 10.10 7.25
N ASP A 177 17.90 9.74 8.01
CA ASP A 177 19.28 10.18 7.74
C ASP A 177 19.82 9.63 6.42
N VAL A 178 19.27 8.53 5.91
CA VAL A 178 19.61 8.00 4.58
C VAL A 178 19.37 9.04 3.48
N TRP A 179 18.27 9.79 3.55
CA TRP A 179 17.96 10.84 2.59
C TRP A 179 18.98 11.99 2.66
N ARG A 180 19.29 12.44 3.88
CA ARG A 180 20.30 13.50 4.10
C ARG A 180 21.65 13.07 3.56
N ARG A 181 22.14 11.87 3.90
CA ARG A 181 23.43 11.34 3.44
C ARG A 181 23.54 11.33 1.93
N LEU A 182 22.52 10.83 1.25
CA LEU A 182 22.49 10.83 -0.23
C LEU A 182 22.51 12.25 -0.80
N ALA A 183 21.80 13.19 -0.16
CA ALA A 183 21.75 14.57 -0.61
C ALA A 183 23.09 15.30 -0.48
N VAL A 184 23.89 15.03 0.56
CA VAL A 184 25.17 15.69 0.78
C VAL A 184 26.38 14.88 0.26
N GLY A 185 26.15 13.66 -0.26
CA GLY A 185 27.20 12.78 -0.78
C GLY A 185 27.99 12.05 0.32
N GLU A 186 27.40 11.85 1.47
CA GLU A 186 27.94 10.98 2.52
C GLU A 186 27.65 9.50 2.23
N ALA A 187 28.49 8.61 2.77
CA ALA A 187 28.35 7.18 2.57
C ALA A 187 27.09 6.61 3.23
N VAL A 188 26.33 5.80 2.48
CA VAL A 188 25.19 5.02 2.98
C VAL A 188 25.57 3.55 3.03
N ALA A 189 25.42 2.93 4.20
CA ALA A 189 25.62 1.51 4.36
C ALA A 189 24.46 0.72 3.73
N LEU A 190 24.79 -0.31 2.93
CA LEU A 190 23.81 -1.23 2.35
C LEU A 190 24.26 -2.67 2.58
N PRO A 191 23.39 -3.55 3.09
CA PRO A 191 23.69 -4.98 3.22
C PRO A 191 23.49 -5.70 1.89
N ALA A 192 23.94 -6.96 1.81
CA ALA A 192 23.70 -7.84 0.66
C ALA A 192 24.07 -7.22 -0.70
N LEU A 193 25.21 -6.49 -0.76
CA LEU A 193 25.70 -5.79 -1.94
C LEU A 193 24.72 -4.72 -2.49
N GLY A 194 23.73 -4.30 -1.70
CA GLY A 194 22.66 -3.39 -2.12
C GLY A 194 21.75 -3.98 -3.20
N LEU A 195 21.71 -5.32 -3.35
CA LEU A 195 20.93 -6.01 -4.39
C LEU A 195 19.51 -6.39 -3.92
N GLY A 196 19.16 -6.18 -2.64
CA GLY A 196 17.79 -6.29 -2.16
C GLY A 196 16.86 -5.42 -3.00
N VAL A 197 15.67 -5.96 -3.34
CA VAL A 197 14.72 -5.29 -4.25
C VAL A 197 13.54 -4.73 -3.48
N LEU A 198 13.15 -3.50 -3.81
CA LEU A 198 11.95 -2.85 -3.32
C LEU A 198 11.02 -2.54 -4.51
N ASN A 199 9.74 -2.84 -4.34
CA ASN A 199 8.74 -2.57 -5.36
C ASN A 199 7.77 -1.50 -4.83
N HIS A 200 8.10 -0.24 -5.05
CA HIS A 200 7.29 0.90 -4.63
C HIS A 200 6.07 1.07 -5.51
N VAL A 201 5.06 1.75 -5.00
CA VAL A 201 3.88 2.18 -5.73
C VAL A 201 3.33 3.45 -5.10
N HIS A 202 2.94 4.40 -5.94
CA HIS A 202 2.30 5.62 -5.46
C HIS A 202 0.86 5.35 -4.98
N ALA A 203 0.45 5.96 -3.86
CA ALA A 203 -0.88 5.78 -3.29
C ALA A 203 -2.02 6.15 -4.27
N ASP A 204 -1.80 7.12 -5.19
CA ASP A 204 -2.75 7.46 -6.23
C ASP A 204 -2.89 6.35 -7.31
N ASP A 205 -1.81 5.63 -7.63
CA ASP A 205 -1.88 4.48 -8.53
C ASP A 205 -2.60 3.30 -7.87
N VAL A 206 -2.42 3.11 -6.56
CA VAL A 206 -3.23 2.14 -5.80
C VAL A 206 -4.70 2.53 -5.82
N ALA A 207 -5.01 3.80 -5.60
CA ALA A 207 -6.38 4.32 -5.68
C ALA A 207 -6.99 4.13 -7.08
N GLN A 208 -6.20 4.32 -8.14
CA GLN A 208 -6.64 4.03 -9.52
C GLN A 208 -7.07 2.57 -9.68
N ALA A 209 -6.30 1.62 -9.15
CA ALA A 209 -6.64 0.20 -9.24
C ALA A 209 -7.96 -0.12 -8.51
N PHE A 210 -8.18 0.45 -7.31
CA PHE A 210 -9.45 0.30 -6.60
C PHE A 210 -10.63 0.89 -7.38
N GLU A 211 -10.50 2.10 -7.91
CA GLU A 211 -11.53 2.74 -8.73
C GLU A 211 -11.91 1.87 -9.93
N ARG A 212 -10.92 1.35 -10.65
CA ARG A 212 -11.12 0.51 -11.83
C ARG A 212 -11.77 -0.83 -11.49
N ALA A 213 -11.39 -1.46 -10.39
CA ALA A 213 -11.95 -2.73 -9.93
C ALA A 213 -13.47 -2.67 -9.68
N LEU A 214 -14.00 -1.51 -9.26
CA LEU A 214 -15.44 -1.31 -9.05
C LEU A 214 -16.32 -1.52 -10.30
N THR A 215 -15.74 -1.38 -11.49
CA THR A 215 -16.46 -1.46 -12.76
C THR A 215 -16.05 -2.64 -13.64
N ARG A 216 -15.29 -3.59 -13.09
CA ARG A 216 -14.78 -4.76 -13.84
C ARG A 216 -15.35 -6.08 -13.28
N PRO A 217 -16.46 -6.59 -13.81
CA PRO A 217 -17.02 -7.88 -13.38
C PRO A 217 -16.01 -9.04 -13.47
N ALA A 218 -15.12 -9.01 -14.46
CA ALA A 218 -14.06 -10.01 -14.62
C ALA A 218 -13.00 -10.00 -13.49
N ALA A 219 -13.02 -8.98 -12.63
CA ALA A 219 -12.13 -8.92 -11.46
C ALA A 219 -12.67 -9.68 -10.24
N ILE A 220 -13.97 -9.99 -10.23
CA ILE A 220 -14.60 -10.65 -9.08
C ILE A 220 -14.00 -12.05 -8.88
N GLY A 221 -13.60 -12.34 -7.65
CA GLY A 221 -12.96 -13.60 -7.27
C GLY A 221 -11.47 -13.67 -7.59
N ALA A 222 -10.86 -12.58 -8.07
CA ALA A 222 -9.45 -12.53 -8.42
C ALA A 222 -8.64 -11.58 -7.53
N SER A 223 -7.32 -11.78 -7.57
CA SER A 223 -6.34 -10.92 -6.93
C SER A 223 -5.44 -10.27 -7.97
N PHE A 224 -4.94 -9.07 -7.67
CA PHE A 224 -4.18 -8.23 -8.60
C PHE A 224 -2.98 -7.58 -7.92
N HIS A 225 -1.81 -7.69 -8.52
CA HIS A 225 -0.66 -6.91 -8.10
C HIS A 225 -0.83 -5.44 -8.52
N VAL A 226 -0.53 -4.54 -7.60
CA VAL A 226 -0.65 -3.09 -7.80
C VAL A 226 0.66 -2.43 -7.38
N VAL A 227 1.59 -2.34 -8.32
CA VAL A 227 2.95 -1.85 -8.11
C VAL A 227 3.35 -0.91 -9.24
N ALA A 228 4.46 -0.18 -9.06
CA ALA A 228 5.09 0.53 -10.18
C ALA A 228 5.55 -0.48 -11.26
N GLU A 229 5.71 -0.01 -12.48
CA GLU A 229 6.07 -0.87 -13.61
C GLU A 229 7.42 -1.60 -13.40
N GLN A 230 8.32 -0.97 -12.67
CA GLN A 230 9.64 -1.53 -12.38
C GLN A 230 9.93 -1.49 -10.88
N ALA A 231 10.38 -2.62 -10.35
CA ALA A 231 11.03 -2.70 -9.05
C ALA A 231 12.49 -2.24 -9.17
N MET A 232 13.08 -1.76 -8.08
CA MET A 232 14.45 -1.29 -8.06
C MET A 232 15.25 -1.95 -6.94
N THR A 233 16.54 -2.18 -7.18
CA THR A 233 17.47 -2.58 -6.12
C THR A 233 17.74 -1.40 -5.17
N CYS A 234 18.09 -1.70 -3.93
CA CYS A 234 18.49 -0.67 -2.95
C CYS A 234 19.58 0.25 -3.50
N ARG A 235 20.62 -0.32 -4.12
CA ARG A 235 21.69 0.49 -4.75
C ARG A 235 21.18 1.34 -5.92
N GLY A 236 20.25 0.83 -6.72
CA GLY A 236 19.63 1.57 -7.82
C GLY A 236 18.79 2.74 -7.32
N LEU A 237 18.01 2.52 -6.24
CA LEU A 237 17.26 3.59 -5.58
C LEU A 237 18.20 4.65 -4.99
N ALA A 238 19.28 4.23 -4.30
CA ALA A 238 20.26 5.16 -3.73
C ALA A 238 20.92 6.01 -4.82
N ALA A 239 21.31 5.41 -5.94
CA ALA A 239 21.86 6.13 -7.09
C ALA A 239 20.86 7.14 -7.68
N GLY A 240 19.60 6.72 -7.86
CA GLY A 240 18.55 7.61 -8.36
C GLY A 240 18.27 8.78 -7.43
N VAL A 241 18.24 8.55 -6.12
CA VAL A 241 18.04 9.61 -5.12
C VAL A 241 19.23 10.58 -5.09
N ALA A 242 20.47 10.09 -5.07
CA ALA A 242 21.66 10.96 -5.12
C ALA A 242 21.69 11.86 -6.37
N ALA A 243 21.23 11.32 -7.50
CA ALA A 243 21.14 12.06 -8.76
C ALA A 243 20.18 13.26 -8.69
N TRP A 244 19.16 13.25 -7.83
CA TRP A 244 18.29 14.43 -7.63
C TRP A 244 19.06 15.64 -7.10
N PHE A 245 20.18 15.41 -6.43
CA PHE A 245 21.06 16.42 -5.85
C PHE A 245 22.33 16.67 -6.70
N GLY A 246 22.36 16.12 -7.94
CA GLY A 246 23.51 16.23 -8.83
C GLY A 246 24.76 15.48 -8.34
N ARG A 247 24.56 14.37 -7.61
CA ARG A 247 25.62 13.58 -6.99
C ARG A 247 25.60 12.13 -7.43
N GLU A 248 26.73 11.47 -7.31
CA GLU A 248 26.81 10.01 -7.30
C GLU A 248 26.64 9.49 -5.87
N ALA A 249 25.94 8.36 -5.72
CA ALA A 249 25.77 7.75 -4.41
C ALA A 249 27.08 7.13 -3.93
N VAL A 250 27.53 7.51 -2.74
CA VAL A 250 28.65 6.85 -2.05
C VAL A 250 28.05 5.71 -1.22
N LEU A 251 28.40 4.47 -1.56
CA LEU A 251 27.80 3.28 -0.94
C LEU A 251 28.87 2.44 -0.24
N ASP A 252 28.65 2.18 1.04
CA ASP A 252 29.39 1.19 1.81
C ASP A 252 28.63 -0.14 1.77
N LEU A 253 29.11 -1.06 0.93
CA LEU A 253 28.54 -2.40 0.82
C LEU A 253 29.12 -3.28 1.92
N VAL A 254 28.31 -3.62 2.91
CA VAL A 254 28.76 -4.27 4.14
C VAL A 254 28.02 -5.59 4.40
N GLU A 255 28.63 -6.44 5.22
CA GLU A 255 27.99 -7.64 5.74
C GLU A 255 26.91 -7.27 6.78
N TRP A 256 25.97 -8.20 7.04
CA TRP A 256 24.82 -7.92 7.92
C TRP A 256 25.19 -7.47 9.32
N ASP A 257 26.19 -8.12 9.93
CA ASP A 257 26.62 -7.77 11.29
C ASP A 257 27.20 -6.34 11.38
N GLU A 258 27.89 -5.92 10.32
CA GLU A 258 28.41 -4.56 10.23
C GLU A 258 27.28 -3.56 9.96
N PHE A 259 26.33 -3.92 9.09
CA PHE A 259 25.15 -3.12 8.83
C PHE A 259 24.35 -2.86 10.11
N GLU A 260 24.04 -3.93 10.84
CA GLU A 260 23.29 -3.84 12.10
C GLU A 260 24.03 -2.98 13.15
N ARG A 261 25.35 -3.09 13.25
CA ARG A 261 26.13 -2.23 14.15
C ARG A 261 26.03 -0.75 13.78
N ARG A 262 25.95 -0.42 12.49
CA ARG A 262 25.89 0.98 12.01
C ARG A 262 24.53 1.61 12.14
N VAL A 263 23.47 0.87 11.82
CA VAL A 263 22.10 1.42 11.78
C VAL A 263 21.27 1.11 13.01
N GLY A 264 21.76 0.20 13.87
CA GLY A 264 21.05 -0.30 15.04
C GLY A 264 20.12 -1.47 14.70
N SER A 265 19.83 -2.31 15.71
CA SER A 265 19.08 -3.55 15.55
C SER A 265 17.64 -3.32 15.04
N GLU A 266 16.98 -2.25 15.46
CA GLU A 266 15.64 -1.90 15.03
C GLU A 266 15.59 -1.62 13.49
N GLN A 267 16.42 -0.72 12.99
CA GLN A 267 16.45 -0.37 11.57
C GLN A 267 16.96 -1.55 10.72
N ALA A 268 17.90 -2.34 11.23
CA ALA A 268 18.38 -3.55 10.55
C ALA A 268 17.26 -4.59 10.43
N ALA A 269 16.43 -4.78 11.46
CA ALA A 269 15.27 -5.67 11.41
C ALA A 269 14.25 -5.20 10.34
N VAL A 270 13.97 -3.91 10.28
CA VAL A 270 13.10 -3.31 9.25
C VAL A 270 13.68 -3.54 7.86
N THR A 271 14.99 -3.27 7.65
CA THR A 271 15.66 -3.55 6.38
C THR A 271 15.52 -5.02 5.99
N ARG A 272 15.82 -5.96 6.91
CA ARG A 272 15.71 -7.39 6.65
C ARG A 272 14.31 -7.79 6.25
N ASP A 273 13.30 -7.27 6.94
CA ASP A 273 11.89 -7.54 6.66
C ASP A 273 11.47 -7.13 5.25
N HIS A 274 12.01 -6.05 4.73
CA HIS A 274 11.70 -5.56 3.39
C HIS A 274 12.50 -6.28 2.29
N ILE A 275 13.82 -6.45 2.46
CA ILE A 275 14.68 -6.95 1.39
C ILE A 275 14.81 -8.47 1.33
N ASP A 276 14.55 -9.22 2.42
CA ASP A 276 14.56 -10.69 2.41
C ASP A 276 13.52 -11.29 1.44
N ARG A 277 12.45 -10.55 1.17
CA ARG A 277 11.42 -10.94 0.20
C ARG A 277 11.83 -10.63 -1.22
N SER A 278 12.51 -9.49 -1.45
CA SER A 278 12.99 -9.01 -2.77
C SER A 278 11.97 -9.23 -3.89
N ILE A 279 10.70 -8.87 -3.63
CA ILE A 279 9.59 -9.14 -4.54
C ILE A 279 9.67 -8.20 -5.75
N THR A 280 9.69 -8.78 -6.94
CA THR A 280 9.48 -8.09 -8.22
C THR A 280 8.16 -8.59 -8.80
N ALA A 281 7.06 -7.88 -8.53
CA ALA A 281 5.74 -8.28 -8.96
C ALA A 281 5.43 -7.77 -10.39
N GLY A 282 4.90 -8.64 -11.24
CA GLY A 282 4.34 -8.26 -12.55
C GLY A 282 2.96 -7.62 -12.40
N ILE A 283 2.57 -6.81 -13.38
CA ILE A 283 1.27 -6.10 -13.41
C ILE A 283 0.40 -6.48 -14.63
N GLU A 284 0.75 -7.52 -15.36
CA GLU A 284 0.09 -7.90 -16.60
C GLU A 284 -1.39 -8.22 -16.39
N ARG A 285 -1.75 -8.91 -15.30
CA ARG A 285 -3.13 -9.20 -14.94
C ARG A 285 -3.89 -7.92 -14.60
N SER A 286 -3.31 -7.05 -13.78
CA SER A 286 -3.90 -5.75 -13.43
C SER A 286 -4.10 -4.88 -14.67
N ARG A 287 -3.13 -4.87 -15.56
CA ARG A 287 -3.19 -4.13 -16.84
C ARG A 287 -4.29 -4.67 -17.75
N SER A 288 -4.36 -5.97 -17.96
CA SER A 288 -5.29 -6.60 -18.89
C SER A 288 -6.73 -6.57 -18.40
N ILE A 289 -6.98 -6.85 -17.13
CA ILE A 289 -8.34 -6.97 -16.57
C ILE A 289 -8.85 -5.64 -16.03
N LEU A 290 -8.06 -4.95 -15.21
CA LEU A 290 -8.48 -3.67 -14.63
C LEU A 290 -8.23 -2.49 -15.56
N GLY A 291 -7.29 -2.63 -16.51
CA GLY A 291 -6.74 -1.51 -17.26
C GLY A 291 -5.81 -0.65 -16.40
N TYR A 292 -5.21 -1.24 -15.34
CA TYR A 292 -4.28 -0.54 -14.46
C TYR A 292 -3.09 0.02 -15.25
N ALA A 293 -2.78 1.28 -15.04
CA ALA A 293 -1.68 1.98 -15.70
C ALA A 293 -1.03 2.93 -14.68
N PRO A 294 0.01 2.45 -13.97
CA PRO A 294 0.71 3.28 -13.00
C PRO A 294 1.33 4.50 -13.68
N ARG A 295 1.19 5.67 -13.06
CA ARG A 295 1.69 6.94 -13.59
C ARG A 295 3.07 7.30 -13.04
N TYR A 296 3.41 6.73 -11.89
CA TYR A 296 4.64 7.04 -11.17
C TYR A 296 5.64 5.90 -11.30
N SER A 297 6.87 6.23 -11.64
CA SER A 297 7.98 5.32 -11.37
C SER A 297 8.25 5.24 -9.85
N SER A 298 9.01 4.24 -9.40
CA SER A 298 9.43 4.16 -7.99
C SER A 298 10.14 5.45 -7.53
N LEU A 299 11.00 6.01 -8.37
CA LEU A 299 11.73 7.25 -8.05
C LEU A 299 10.81 8.47 -8.00
N ASP A 300 9.88 8.63 -8.93
CA ASP A 300 8.93 9.75 -8.91
C ASP A 300 8.07 9.72 -7.64
N ALA A 301 7.58 8.55 -7.28
CA ALA A 301 6.77 8.35 -6.10
C ALA A 301 7.56 8.64 -4.80
N LEU A 302 8.82 8.20 -4.73
CA LEU A 302 9.71 8.51 -3.61
C LEU A 302 10.05 10.01 -3.54
N ARG A 303 10.27 10.65 -4.69
CA ARG A 303 10.59 12.08 -4.74
C ARG A 303 9.42 12.93 -4.21
N GLU A 304 8.21 12.59 -4.59
CA GLU A 304 7.00 13.27 -4.10
C GLU A 304 6.81 13.06 -2.59
N SER A 305 7.07 11.84 -2.10
CA SER A 305 7.06 11.53 -0.66
C SER A 305 8.09 12.37 0.10
N LEU A 306 9.34 12.38 -0.37
CA LEU A 306 10.43 13.11 0.29
C LEU A 306 10.16 14.62 0.30
N ARG A 307 9.65 15.17 -0.81
CA ARG A 307 9.24 16.57 -0.89
C ARG A 307 8.24 16.91 0.22
N TRP A 308 7.19 16.11 0.34
CA TRP A 308 6.17 16.31 1.36
C TRP A 308 6.76 16.23 2.78
N LEU A 309 7.62 15.25 3.07
CA LEU A 309 8.28 15.10 4.37
C LEU A 309 9.15 16.32 4.72
N VAL A 310 9.88 16.86 3.74
CA VAL A 310 10.70 18.09 3.92
C VAL A 310 9.80 19.31 4.18
N GLU A 311 8.75 19.50 3.40
CA GLU A 311 7.81 20.62 3.54
C GLU A 311 7.08 20.61 4.90
N HIS A 312 6.94 19.43 5.51
CA HIS A 312 6.27 19.28 6.81
C HIS A 312 7.24 19.11 7.99
N GLY A 313 8.56 19.26 7.75
CA GLY A 313 9.58 19.16 8.79
C GLY A 313 9.81 17.75 9.34
N GLU A 314 9.40 16.73 8.59
CA GLU A 314 9.57 15.31 8.95
C GLU A 314 10.87 14.72 8.38
N ALA A 315 11.54 15.40 7.46
CA ALA A 315 12.87 15.07 6.96
C ALA A 315 13.69 16.35 6.77
N ASP A 316 14.93 16.33 7.25
CA ASP A 316 15.88 17.44 7.07
C ASP A 316 16.79 17.13 5.87
N VAL A 317 16.41 17.63 4.70
CA VAL A 317 17.16 17.45 3.46
C VAL A 317 17.27 18.77 2.73
N ALA A 318 18.44 19.40 2.85
CA ALA A 318 18.72 20.64 2.14
C ALA A 318 19.01 20.40 0.64
N GLY A 319 18.61 21.36 -0.21
CA GLY A 319 18.97 21.34 -1.62
C GLY A 319 18.15 20.42 -2.52
N LEU A 320 17.01 19.90 -2.05
CA LEU A 320 16.06 19.21 -2.93
C LEU A 320 15.44 20.26 -3.87
N ALA A 321 15.95 20.33 -5.10
CA ALA A 321 15.36 21.17 -6.15
C ALA A 321 14.02 20.55 -6.59
N PHE A 322 12.95 21.32 -6.47
CA PHE A 322 11.60 20.92 -6.80
C PHE A 322 11.19 21.35 -8.20
#